data_7d34d4642190905ec1f07b8d0463ed59
#
_entry.id   7d34d4642190905ec1f07b8d0463ed59
#
_cell.length_a   1.000
_cell.length_b   1.000
_cell.length_c   1.000
_cell.angle_alpha   90.00
_cell.angle_beta   90.00
_cell.angle_gamma   90.00
#
_symmetry.space_group_name_H-M   'P 1'
#
loop_
_entity.id
_entity.type
_entity.pdbx_description
1 polymer ?
#
loop_
_entity_poly.entity_id
_entity_poly.type
_entity_poly.pdbx_seq_one_letter_code
_entity_poly.pdbx_strand_id
1 'polypeptide(L)'
;MLDATTNDAVVFNGEIYNFQALRKDCEAAGDAFTSESDTEVVLAMYRRHGLGCLRFLRGMFAVAIWDDQRQQLFLARDRVGKKPLNYAVTKTGLAFCSELDPLSRHPEVDNGMDLEALELYLQCQFVPAPWTIYRGIRKLPPAHYAVYDRTGLKIERYWDVDYRDKIRIGEAEALDALEEKLTEAVRLRMIADVPLGALLSGGVDSSIVVALMAKLSNEPIRTFSIGFEEEAFNELP
;
A
#
# COMPACT_ATOMS: atom_id res chain seq x y z
N MET A 1 -0.62 -2.65 -16.74
CA MET A 1 -1.83 -2.78 -17.60
C MET A 1 -1.92 -1.53 -18.45
N LEU A 2 -2.29 -1.66 -19.70
CA LEU A 2 -2.50 -0.55 -20.65
C LEU A 2 -3.96 -0.58 -21.09
N ASP A 3 -4.62 0.56 -21.07
CA ASP A 3 -5.94 0.70 -21.65
C ASP A 3 -5.80 1.14 -23.11
N ALA A 4 -6.26 0.27 -24.02
CA ALA A 4 -6.18 0.52 -25.45
C ALA A 4 -7.11 1.65 -25.94
N THR A 5 -8.10 2.05 -25.14
CA THR A 5 -9.08 3.07 -25.51
C THR A 5 -8.59 4.48 -25.19
N THR A 6 -7.95 4.65 -24.03
CA THR A 6 -7.49 5.95 -23.53
C THR A 6 -5.98 6.13 -23.61
N ASN A 7 -5.22 5.07 -23.88
CA ASN A 7 -3.76 5.01 -23.73
C ASN A 7 -3.24 5.21 -22.30
N ASP A 8 -4.11 5.20 -21.30
CA ASP A 8 -3.67 5.26 -19.92
C ASP A 8 -2.96 3.97 -19.54
N ALA A 9 -1.90 4.09 -18.77
CA ALA A 9 -1.14 2.94 -18.30
C ALA A 9 -1.11 2.93 -16.76
N VAL A 10 -1.29 1.75 -16.16
CA VAL A 10 -1.14 1.55 -14.71
C VAL A 10 -0.08 0.51 -14.41
N VAL A 11 0.80 0.83 -13.47
CA VAL A 11 1.72 -0.08 -12.80
C VAL A 11 1.31 -0.13 -11.32
N PHE A 12 1.11 -1.34 -10.80
CA PHE A 12 0.53 -1.55 -9.49
C PHE A 12 1.30 -2.64 -8.73
N ASN A 13 1.65 -2.33 -7.49
CA ASN A 13 2.19 -3.26 -6.52
C ASN A 13 1.32 -3.18 -5.27
N GLY A 14 0.42 -4.14 -5.08
CA GLY A 14 -0.48 -4.07 -3.95
C GLY A 14 -1.69 -4.96 -4.07
N GLU A 15 -2.69 -4.64 -3.26
CA GLU A 15 -3.97 -5.30 -3.23
C GLU A 15 -5.05 -4.36 -2.70
N ILE A 16 -6.14 -4.22 -3.44
CA ILE A 16 -7.30 -3.41 -3.06
C ILE A 16 -8.38 -4.33 -2.53
N TYR A 17 -8.48 -4.48 -1.22
CA TYR A 17 -9.36 -5.44 -0.55
C TYR A 17 -10.85 -5.25 -0.84
N ASN A 18 -11.29 -4.03 -1.16
CA ASN A 18 -12.68 -3.72 -1.49
C ASN A 18 -12.95 -3.61 -3.00
N PHE A 19 -12.06 -4.15 -3.84
CA PHE A 19 -12.15 -4.01 -5.30
C PHE A 19 -13.45 -4.55 -5.88
N GLN A 20 -13.99 -5.65 -5.33
CA GLN A 20 -15.23 -6.24 -5.82
C GLN A 20 -16.44 -5.30 -5.66
N ALA A 21 -16.52 -4.56 -4.55
CA ALA A 21 -17.57 -3.57 -4.35
C ALA A 21 -17.40 -2.38 -5.31
N LEU A 22 -16.17 -1.86 -5.41
CA LEU A 22 -15.85 -0.76 -6.33
C LEU A 22 -16.11 -1.13 -7.79
N ARG A 23 -15.81 -2.37 -8.18
CA ARG A 23 -16.10 -2.90 -9.52
C ARG A 23 -17.60 -2.85 -9.81
N LYS A 24 -18.44 -3.35 -8.90
CA LYS A 24 -19.90 -3.32 -9.05
C LYS A 24 -20.42 -1.89 -9.20
N ASP A 25 -19.88 -0.94 -8.45
CA ASP A 25 -20.25 0.47 -8.56
C ASP A 25 -19.84 1.06 -9.93
N CYS A 26 -18.67 0.69 -10.44
CA CYS A 26 -18.21 1.08 -11.76
C CYS A 26 -19.05 0.47 -12.87
N GLU A 27 -19.37 -0.84 -12.80
CA GLU A 27 -20.22 -1.55 -13.76
C GLU A 27 -21.65 -0.94 -13.79
N ALA A 28 -22.23 -0.67 -12.62
CA ALA A 28 -23.53 -0.01 -12.52
C ALA A 28 -23.56 1.40 -13.16
N ALA A 29 -22.39 2.04 -13.23
CA ALA A 29 -22.21 3.33 -13.85
C ALA A 29 -21.72 3.27 -15.32
N GLY A 30 -21.70 2.05 -15.91
CA GLY A 30 -21.46 1.81 -17.33
C GLY A 30 -20.02 1.45 -17.72
N ASP A 31 -19.10 1.20 -16.76
CA ASP A 31 -17.78 0.70 -17.10
C ASP A 31 -17.84 -0.78 -17.47
N ALA A 32 -17.02 -1.17 -18.45
CA ALA A 32 -16.79 -2.56 -18.81
C ALA A 32 -15.38 -2.98 -18.38
N PHE A 33 -15.26 -4.19 -17.86
CA PHE A 33 -14.01 -4.78 -17.42
C PHE A 33 -13.64 -5.98 -18.29
N THR A 34 -12.34 -6.14 -18.54
CA THR A 34 -11.78 -7.23 -19.34
C THR A 34 -11.08 -8.29 -18.52
N SER A 35 -10.79 -7.99 -17.25
CA SER A 35 -10.12 -8.89 -16.32
C SER A 35 -10.83 -8.91 -14.97
N GLU A 36 -10.49 -9.87 -14.12
CA GLU A 36 -10.94 -9.93 -12.72
C GLU A 36 -9.98 -9.19 -11.76
N SER A 37 -8.98 -8.48 -12.29
CA SER A 37 -7.92 -7.84 -11.51
C SER A 37 -8.43 -6.57 -10.80
N ASP A 38 -7.99 -6.38 -9.56
CA ASP A 38 -8.13 -5.13 -8.81
C ASP A 38 -7.39 -3.96 -9.47
N THR A 39 -6.32 -4.25 -10.23
CA THR A 39 -5.55 -3.25 -10.99
C THR A 39 -6.43 -2.51 -12.02
N GLU A 40 -7.32 -3.23 -12.70
CA GLU A 40 -8.26 -2.62 -13.65
C GLU A 40 -9.28 -1.72 -12.92
N VAL A 41 -9.72 -2.14 -11.75
CA VAL A 41 -10.61 -1.34 -10.90
C VAL A 41 -9.92 -0.06 -10.43
N VAL A 42 -8.64 -0.11 -10.07
CA VAL A 42 -7.86 1.10 -9.71
C VAL A 42 -7.85 2.10 -10.86
N LEU A 43 -7.62 1.65 -12.09
CA LEU A 43 -7.62 2.52 -13.27
C LEU A 43 -9.01 3.11 -13.55
N ALA A 44 -10.07 2.30 -13.44
CA ALA A 44 -11.46 2.77 -13.60
C ALA A 44 -11.81 3.82 -12.54
N MET A 45 -11.43 3.59 -11.28
CA MET A 45 -11.64 4.56 -10.20
C MET A 45 -10.88 5.87 -10.43
N TYR A 46 -9.64 5.80 -10.94
CA TYR A 46 -8.88 6.99 -11.30
C TYR A 46 -9.56 7.79 -12.43
N ARG A 47 -10.06 7.16 -13.46
CA ARG A 47 -10.80 7.83 -14.55
C ARG A 47 -12.02 8.56 -14.05
N ARG A 48 -12.78 7.95 -13.14
CA ARG A 48 -14.01 8.53 -12.59
C ARG A 48 -13.78 9.67 -11.61
N HIS A 49 -12.77 9.53 -10.76
CA HIS A 49 -12.59 10.41 -9.61
C HIS A 49 -11.26 11.19 -9.62
N GLY A 50 -10.40 10.96 -10.63
CA GLY A 50 -9.06 11.56 -10.66
C GLY A 50 -8.29 11.25 -9.39
N LEU A 51 -7.59 12.25 -8.85
CA LEU A 51 -6.83 12.13 -7.60
C LEU A 51 -7.70 11.75 -6.40
N GLY A 52 -9.00 12.04 -6.45
CA GLY A 52 -9.97 11.69 -5.41
C GLY A 52 -10.24 10.19 -5.26
N CYS A 53 -9.83 9.35 -6.21
CA CYS A 53 -10.00 7.90 -6.17
C CYS A 53 -9.41 7.26 -4.90
N LEU A 54 -8.32 7.83 -4.36
CA LEU A 54 -7.62 7.33 -3.19
C LEU A 54 -8.51 7.24 -1.93
N ARG A 55 -9.58 8.02 -1.85
CA ARG A 55 -10.52 8.02 -0.72
C ARG A 55 -11.35 6.75 -0.66
N PHE A 56 -11.58 6.11 -1.80
CA PHE A 56 -12.40 4.91 -1.95
C PHE A 56 -11.59 3.63 -1.78
N LEU A 57 -10.27 3.68 -2.04
CA LEU A 57 -9.42 2.49 -2.00
C LEU A 57 -9.12 2.06 -0.56
N ARG A 58 -9.41 0.81 -0.26
CA ARG A 58 -9.05 0.12 0.99
C ARG A 58 -8.08 -1.00 0.64
N GLY A 59 -6.79 -0.78 0.91
CA GLY A 59 -5.77 -1.75 0.51
C GLY A 59 -4.37 -1.36 0.95
N MET A 60 -3.43 -2.14 0.53
CA MET A 60 -2.00 -1.84 0.58
C MET A 60 -1.50 -1.67 -0.84
N PHE A 61 -0.91 -0.53 -1.16
CA PHE A 61 -0.55 -0.27 -2.55
C PHE A 61 0.56 0.77 -2.73
N ALA A 62 1.28 0.55 -3.82
CA ALA A 62 2.04 1.54 -4.54
C ALA A 62 1.54 1.52 -5.98
N VAL A 63 1.05 2.63 -6.48
CA VAL A 63 0.46 2.74 -7.82
C VAL A 63 1.11 3.87 -8.60
N ALA A 64 1.31 3.63 -9.88
CA ALA A 64 1.69 4.63 -10.86
C ALA A 64 0.70 4.58 -12.02
N ILE A 65 0.14 5.73 -12.40
CA ILE A 65 -0.78 5.85 -13.53
C ILE A 65 -0.25 6.94 -14.46
N TRP A 66 0.00 6.58 -15.71
CA TRP A 66 0.17 7.54 -16.79
C TRP A 66 -1.20 7.91 -17.34
N ASP A 67 -1.55 9.18 -17.27
CA ASP A 67 -2.76 9.77 -17.82
C ASP A 67 -2.39 10.43 -19.15
N ASP A 68 -2.73 9.77 -20.23
CA ASP A 68 -2.32 10.22 -21.57
C ASP A 68 -3.07 11.49 -22.02
N GLN A 69 -4.30 11.65 -21.57
CA GLN A 69 -5.08 12.84 -21.88
C GLN A 69 -4.51 14.10 -21.18
N ARG A 70 -4.10 13.95 -19.91
CA ARG A 70 -3.54 15.06 -19.12
C ARG A 70 -2.03 15.19 -19.26
N GLN A 71 -1.36 14.22 -19.91
CA GLN A 71 0.09 14.15 -20.04
C GLN A 71 0.78 14.27 -18.66
N GLN A 72 0.32 13.48 -17.71
CA GLN A 72 0.82 13.47 -16.34
C GLN A 72 1.02 12.05 -15.81
N LEU A 73 2.02 11.91 -14.94
CA LEU A 73 2.24 10.71 -14.16
C LEU A 73 1.70 10.93 -12.75
N PHE A 74 0.75 10.10 -12.34
CA PHE A 74 0.23 10.05 -11.00
C PHE A 74 0.88 8.89 -10.25
N LEU A 75 1.45 9.16 -9.09
CA LEU A 75 1.99 8.17 -8.15
C LEU A 75 1.21 8.24 -6.85
N ALA A 76 0.90 7.11 -6.22
CA ALA A 76 0.30 7.13 -4.89
C ALA A 76 0.76 5.94 -4.05
N ARG A 77 0.86 6.16 -2.73
CA ARG A 77 1.23 5.17 -1.74
C ARG A 77 0.13 5.02 -0.70
N ASP A 78 -0.11 3.81 -0.24
CA ASP A 78 -1.17 3.52 0.74
C ASP A 78 -1.03 4.30 2.06
N ARG A 79 -2.13 4.35 2.83
CA ARG A 79 -2.29 5.18 4.04
C ARG A 79 -1.20 5.00 5.08
N VAL A 80 -0.70 3.78 5.24
CA VAL A 80 0.33 3.44 6.25
C VAL A 80 1.67 3.06 5.64
N GLY A 81 1.79 3.14 4.28
CA GLY A 81 3.01 2.89 3.54
C GLY A 81 3.47 1.43 3.56
N LYS A 82 2.52 0.49 3.55
CA LYS A 82 2.84 -0.95 3.54
C LYS A 82 3.60 -1.36 2.29
N LYS A 83 3.24 -0.80 1.13
CA LYS A 83 3.99 -1.03 -0.10
C LYS A 83 5.04 0.06 -0.29
N PRO A 84 6.27 -0.30 -0.65
CA PRO A 84 7.32 0.67 -0.93
C PRO A 84 7.06 1.38 -2.27
N LEU A 85 7.38 2.67 -2.32
CA LEU A 85 7.42 3.45 -3.54
C LEU A 85 8.53 4.50 -3.44
N ASN A 86 9.54 4.34 -4.27
CA ASN A 86 10.68 5.25 -4.36
C ASN A 86 10.64 5.96 -5.71
N TYR A 87 11.18 7.17 -5.75
CA TYR A 87 11.27 7.97 -6.96
C TYR A 87 12.57 8.78 -7.03
N ALA A 88 12.95 9.13 -8.24
CA ALA A 88 14.06 10.02 -8.53
C ALA A 88 13.65 10.96 -9.67
N VAL A 89 13.89 12.26 -9.47
CA VAL A 89 13.74 13.25 -10.55
C VAL A 89 15.03 13.24 -11.35
N THR A 90 14.92 13.04 -12.66
CA THR A 90 16.03 13.00 -13.60
C THR A 90 15.98 14.21 -14.54
N LYS A 91 16.99 14.38 -15.37
CA LYS A 91 17.00 15.45 -16.38
C LYS A 91 15.92 15.26 -17.45
N THR A 92 15.57 14.02 -17.69
CA THR A 92 14.63 13.63 -18.78
C THR A 92 13.25 13.29 -18.26
N GLY A 93 13.01 13.22 -16.93
CA GLY A 93 11.71 12.85 -16.41
C GLY A 93 11.72 12.44 -14.93
N LEU A 94 10.83 11.52 -14.59
CA LEU A 94 10.70 10.91 -13.27
C LEU A 94 10.87 9.39 -13.39
N ALA A 95 11.82 8.83 -12.66
CA ALA A 95 11.95 7.39 -12.48
C ALA A 95 11.32 6.98 -11.15
N PHE A 96 10.65 5.82 -11.10
CA PHE A 96 10.06 5.26 -9.89
C PHE A 96 10.20 3.75 -9.84
N CYS A 97 10.28 3.19 -8.63
CA CYS A 97 10.36 1.75 -8.40
C CYS A 97 9.99 1.40 -6.96
N SER A 98 9.54 0.18 -6.73
CA SER A 98 9.36 -0.35 -5.38
C SER A 98 10.70 -0.54 -4.66
N GLU A 99 11.73 -0.98 -5.39
CA GLU A 99 13.06 -1.26 -4.83
C GLU A 99 14.06 -0.14 -5.13
N LEU A 100 15.07 0.03 -4.26
CA LEU A 100 16.09 1.07 -4.42
C LEU A 100 17.14 0.72 -5.47
N ASP A 101 17.52 -0.56 -5.55
CA ASP A 101 18.63 -1.00 -6.41
C ASP A 101 18.42 -0.66 -7.89
N PRO A 102 17.25 -0.89 -8.51
CA PRO A 102 17.02 -0.49 -9.90
C PRO A 102 17.14 1.02 -10.13
N LEU A 103 16.67 1.85 -9.18
CA LEU A 103 16.79 3.30 -9.29
C LEU A 103 18.24 3.77 -9.14
N SER A 104 19.01 3.14 -8.25
CA SER A 104 20.43 3.52 -8.02
C SER A 104 21.31 3.24 -9.24
N ARG A 105 20.88 2.35 -10.12
CA ARG A 105 21.57 2.01 -11.39
C ARG A 105 21.18 2.90 -12.56
N HIS A 106 20.17 3.75 -12.39
CA HIS A 106 19.76 4.66 -13.45
C HIS A 106 20.86 5.72 -13.68
N PRO A 107 21.32 5.94 -14.94
CA PRO A 107 22.51 6.74 -15.22
C PRO A 107 22.40 8.23 -14.82
N GLU A 108 21.21 8.76 -14.69
CA GLU A 108 20.97 10.15 -14.29
C GLU A 108 20.69 10.33 -12.80
N VAL A 109 20.65 9.25 -12.01
CA VAL A 109 20.38 9.31 -10.57
C VAL A 109 21.68 9.43 -9.79
N ASP A 110 21.73 10.38 -8.87
CA ASP A 110 22.84 10.48 -7.90
C ASP A 110 22.73 9.35 -6.87
N ASN A 111 23.51 8.30 -7.06
CA ASN A 111 23.59 7.14 -6.18
C ASN A 111 24.64 7.29 -5.07
N GLY A 112 25.19 8.49 -4.88
CA GLY A 112 26.07 8.77 -3.75
C GLY A 112 25.34 8.63 -2.42
N MET A 113 26.06 8.23 -1.38
CA MET A 113 25.50 8.07 -0.03
C MET A 113 25.02 9.42 0.52
N ASP A 114 23.83 9.42 1.09
CA ASP A 114 23.26 10.54 1.84
C ASP A 114 23.68 10.39 3.31
N LEU A 115 24.56 11.26 3.80
CA LEU A 115 25.11 11.17 5.16
C LEU A 115 24.07 11.50 6.23
N GLU A 116 23.08 12.34 5.92
CA GLU A 116 21.96 12.61 6.82
C GLU A 116 21.09 11.36 6.98
N ALA A 117 20.83 10.66 5.88
CA ALA A 117 20.12 9.39 5.92
C ALA A 117 20.90 8.30 6.69
N LEU A 118 22.23 8.30 6.59
CA LEU A 118 23.06 7.38 7.38
C LEU A 118 22.97 7.71 8.88
N GLU A 119 23.00 8.98 9.26
CA GLU A 119 22.81 9.41 10.65
C GLU A 119 21.44 8.96 11.20
N LEU A 120 20.38 9.19 10.43
CA LEU A 120 19.03 8.73 10.78
C LEU A 120 18.96 7.20 10.94
N TYR A 121 19.64 6.45 10.07
CA TYR A 121 19.72 5.00 10.19
C TYR A 121 20.40 4.56 11.50
N LEU A 122 21.51 5.20 11.88
CA LEU A 122 22.21 4.86 13.12
C LEU A 122 21.39 5.19 14.37
N GLN A 123 20.53 6.20 14.31
CA GLN A 123 19.63 6.58 15.41
C GLN A 123 18.39 5.70 15.50
N CYS A 124 17.75 5.43 14.37
CA CYS A 124 16.42 4.80 14.29
C CYS A 124 16.47 3.32 13.90
N GLN A 125 17.61 2.78 13.48
CA GLN A 125 17.79 1.45 12.87
C GLN A 125 17.04 1.26 11.55
N PHE A 126 16.52 2.32 10.96
CA PHE A 126 15.96 2.38 9.61
C PHE A 126 16.07 3.80 9.06
N VAL A 127 15.97 3.95 7.73
CA VAL A 127 15.93 5.27 7.10
C VAL A 127 14.48 5.70 6.95
N PRO A 128 14.00 6.73 7.68
CA PRO A 128 12.62 7.19 7.60
C PRO A 128 12.31 7.87 6.25
N ALA A 129 11.04 7.87 5.85
CA ALA A 129 10.62 8.68 4.70
C ALA A 129 10.74 10.20 5.01
N PRO A 130 11.08 11.03 4.02
CA PRO A 130 11.25 10.73 2.61
C PRO A 130 12.65 10.26 2.20
N TRP A 131 13.59 10.10 3.12
CA TRP A 131 14.97 9.76 2.81
C TRP A 131 15.15 8.32 2.34
N THR A 132 16.19 8.13 1.55
CA THR A 132 16.82 6.83 1.27
C THR A 132 18.31 6.97 1.53
N ILE A 133 19.04 5.87 1.49
CA ILE A 133 20.52 5.93 1.62
C ILE A 133 21.21 6.68 0.45
N TYR A 134 20.49 6.89 -0.66
CA TYR A 134 21.01 7.56 -1.84
C TYR A 134 20.51 9.01 -1.94
N ARG A 135 21.41 9.97 -2.25
CA ARG A 135 21.09 11.40 -2.36
C ARG A 135 20.02 11.71 -3.41
N GLY A 136 20.04 11.01 -4.54
CA GLY A 136 19.16 11.26 -5.67
C GLY A 136 17.82 10.54 -5.60
N ILE A 137 17.56 9.71 -4.58
CA ILE A 137 16.36 8.90 -4.47
C ILE A 137 15.56 9.29 -3.22
N ARG A 138 14.25 9.39 -3.35
CA ARG A 138 13.35 9.67 -2.23
C ARG A 138 12.24 8.62 -2.15
N LYS A 139 11.77 8.33 -0.94
CA LYS A 139 10.55 7.56 -0.69
C LYS A 139 9.35 8.48 -0.82
N LEU A 140 8.31 8.07 -1.54
CA LEU A 140 7.02 8.71 -1.40
C LEU A 140 6.48 8.41 0.01
N PRO A 141 6.18 9.44 0.85
CA PRO A 141 5.73 9.18 2.20
C PRO A 141 4.39 8.42 2.24
N PRO A 142 4.07 7.69 3.34
CA PRO A 142 2.76 7.09 3.55
C PRO A 142 1.63 8.12 3.39
N ALA A 143 0.48 7.69 2.88
CA ALA A 143 -0.69 8.56 2.67
C ALA A 143 -0.47 9.77 1.76
N HIS A 144 0.54 9.71 0.87
CA HIS A 144 0.80 10.76 -0.11
C HIS A 144 0.59 10.26 -1.54
N TYR A 145 0.27 11.20 -2.39
CA TYR A 145 0.36 11.06 -3.83
C TYR A 145 1.32 12.10 -4.40
N ALA A 146 1.78 11.83 -5.59
CA ALA A 146 2.58 12.74 -6.38
C ALA A 146 2.00 12.86 -7.79
N VAL A 147 2.05 14.05 -8.35
CA VAL A 147 1.75 14.32 -9.77
C VAL A 147 2.98 14.93 -10.40
N TYR A 148 3.43 14.33 -11.49
CA TYR A 148 4.52 14.82 -12.29
C TYR A 148 4.02 15.16 -13.69
N ASP A 149 4.20 16.40 -14.08
CA ASP A 149 3.82 16.93 -15.38
C ASP A 149 4.90 17.92 -15.90
N ARG A 150 4.58 18.68 -16.95
CA ARG A 150 5.49 19.69 -17.51
C ARG A 150 5.86 20.81 -16.52
N THR A 151 5.12 20.97 -15.44
CA THR A 151 5.40 21.97 -14.39
C THR A 151 6.30 21.43 -13.28
N GLY A 152 6.60 20.12 -13.31
CA GLY A 152 7.44 19.42 -12.35
C GLY A 152 6.66 18.49 -11.42
N LEU A 153 7.30 18.13 -10.31
CA LEU A 153 6.75 17.21 -9.30
C LEU A 153 6.04 17.96 -8.19
N LYS A 154 4.80 17.58 -7.91
CA LYS A 154 4.01 18.04 -6.75
C LYS A 154 3.64 16.83 -5.90
N ILE A 155 3.84 16.95 -4.57
CA ILE A 155 3.53 15.88 -3.61
C ILE A 155 2.54 16.43 -2.58
N GLU A 156 1.47 15.69 -2.34
CA GLU A 156 0.43 16.09 -1.40
C GLU A 156 -0.03 14.89 -0.55
N ARG A 157 -0.40 15.17 0.71
CA ARG A 157 -0.98 14.18 1.61
C ARG A 157 -2.49 14.07 1.38
N TYR A 158 -3.00 12.85 1.14
CA TYR A 158 -4.43 12.63 0.92
C TYR A 158 -5.16 12.08 2.16
N TRP A 159 -4.44 11.58 3.16
CA TRP A 159 -5.02 11.01 4.38
C TRP A 159 -4.10 11.23 5.58
N ASP A 160 -4.71 11.35 6.75
CA ASP A 160 -4.04 11.37 8.05
C ASP A 160 -4.93 10.74 9.11
N VAL A 161 -4.32 10.34 10.24
CA VAL A 161 -5.08 9.89 11.42
C VAL A 161 -5.57 11.11 12.19
N ASP A 162 -6.87 11.17 12.42
CA ASP A 162 -7.45 12.23 13.22
C ASP A 162 -7.71 11.75 14.67
N TYR A 163 -6.97 12.31 15.61
CA TYR A 163 -7.09 12.00 17.03
C TYR A 163 -7.93 13.03 17.83
N ARG A 164 -8.53 14.03 17.17
CA ARG A 164 -9.28 15.09 17.83
C ARG A 164 -10.60 14.59 18.38
N ASP A 165 -11.31 13.80 17.61
CA ASP A 165 -12.60 13.24 17.99
C ASP A 165 -12.40 11.96 18.79
N LYS A 166 -12.59 12.03 20.11
CA LYS A 166 -12.48 10.89 21.00
C LYS A 166 -13.85 10.25 21.20
N ILE A 167 -13.91 8.94 20.98
CA ILE A 167 -15.09 8.14 21.31
C ILE A 167 -15.20 8.04 22.84
N ARG A 168 -16.41 8.26 23.37
CA ARG A 168 -16.72 8.09 24.81
C ARG A 168 -17.71 6.94 24.95
N ILE A 169 -17.20 5.75 25.11
CA ILE A 169 -17.95 4.49 25.23
C ILE A 169 -17.44 3.69 26.43
N GLY A 170 -18.25 2.77 26.94
CA GLY A 170 -17.83 1.84 27.99
C GLY A 170 -16.88 0.76 27.45
N GLU A 171 -16.17 0.08 28.37
CA GLU A 171 -15.21 -0.96 28.01
C GLU A 171 -15.84 -2.09 27.19
N ALA A 172 -17.00 -2.60 27.60
CA ALA A 172 -17.70 -3.67 26.88
C ALA A 172 -18.05 -3.25 25.45
N GLU A 173 -18.61 -2.04 25.26
CA GLU A 173 -18.93 -1.50 23.96
C GLU A 173 -17.67 -1.27 23.09
N ALA A 174 -16.55 -0.87 23.71
CA ALA A 174 -15.27 -0.72 23.02
C ALA A 174 -14.72 -2.07 22.53
N LEU A 175 -14.84 -3.13 23.33
CA LEU A 175 -14.43 -4.48 22.96
C LEU A 175 -15.27 -5.02 21.79
N ASP A 176 -16.59 -4.86 21.84
CA ASP A 176 -17.49 -5.28 20.75
C ASP A 176 -17.16 -4.55 19.45
N ALA A 177 -16.97 -3.23 19.51
CA ALA A 177 -16.62 -2.42 18.37
C ALA A 177 -15.23 -2.79 17.79
N LEU A 178 -14.28 -3.12 18.64
CA LEU A 178 -12.94 -3.58 18.25
C LEU A 178 -13.01 -4.95 17.55
N GLU A 179 -13.75 -5.91 18.13
CA GLU A 179 -13.94 -7.24 17.51
C GLU A 179 -14.59 -7.12 16.14
N GLU A 180 -15.62 -6.27 15.99
CA GLU A 180 -16.27 -6.02 14.70
C GLU A 180 -15.27 -5.49 13.66
N LYS A 181 -14.48 -4.47 14.02
CA LYS A 181 -13.49 -3.86 13.12
C LYS A 181 -12.37 -4.82 12.73
N LEU A 182 -11.86 -5.60 13.68
CA LEU A 182 -10.85 -6.62 13.42
C LEU A 182 -11.40 -7.73 12.54
N THR A 183 -12.62 -8.20 12.81
CA THR A 183 -13.30 -9.22 12.01
C THR A 183 -13.50 -8.75 10.56
N GLU A 184 -13.96 -7.52 10.36
CA GLU A 184 -14.08 -6.92 9.03
C GLU A 184 -12.71 -6.85 8.33
N ALA A 185 -11.68 -6.37 9.03
CA ALA A 185 -10.34 -6.23 8.49
C ALA A 185 -9.73 -7.58 8.09
N VAL A 186 -9.93 -8.63 8.89
CA VAL A 186 -9.49 -10.00 8.57
C VAL A 186 -10.26 -10.54 7.37
N ARG A 187 -11.59 -10.43 7.37
CA ARG A 187 -12.45 -10.93 6.27
C ARG A 187 -12.03 -10.36 4.92
N LEU A 188 -11.79 -9.06 4.83
CA LEU A 188 -11.36 -8.41 3.60
C LEU A 188 -10.01 -8.94 3.09
N ARG A 189 -9.11 -9.37 3.98
CA ARG A 189 -7.79 -9.90 3.63
C ARG A 189 -7.78 -11.39 3.35
N MET A 190 -8.90 -12.07 3.58
CA MET A 190 -9.06 -13.50 3.23
C MET A 190 -9.47 -13.73 1.78
N ILE A 191 -9.69 -12.66 1.00
CA ILE A 191 -9.93 -12.76 -0.44
C ILE A 191 -8.58 -13.02 -1.10
N ALA A 192 -8.42 -14.19 -1.75
CA ALA A 192 -7.18 -14.56 -2.43
C ALA A 192 -7.48 -15.60 -3.52
N ASP A 193 -6.70 -15.56 -4.59
CA ASP A 193 -6.75 -16.52 -5.70
C ASP A 193 -5.93 -17.79 -5.42
N VAL A 194 -5.22 -17.83 -4.29
CA VAL A 194 -4.36 -18.93 -3.87
C VAL A 194 -4.67 -19.31 -2.41
N PRO A 195 -4.30 -20.54 -1.98
CA PRO A 195 -4.46 -20.94 -0.59
C PRO A 195 -3.77 -19.97 0.38
N LEU A 196 -4.52 -19.50 1.38
CA LEU A 196 -4.02 -18.60 2.41
C LEU A 196 -3.40 -19.38 3.58
N GLY A 197 -2.39 -18.76 4.19
CA GLY A 197 -1.84 -19.15 5.47
C GLY A 197 -1.53 -17.92 6.31
N ALA A 198 -1.33 -18.13 7.61
CA ALA A 198 -1.02 -17.06 8.55
C ALA A 198 0.27 -17.36 9.31
N LEU A 199 1.10 -16.34 9.52
CA LEU A 199 2.21 -16.41 10.45
C LEU A 199 1.66 -16.33 11.87
N LEU A 200 2.03 -17.29 12.72
CA LEU A 200 1.64 -17.38 14.11
C LEU A 200 2.90 -17.37 14.99
N SER A 201 3.17 -16.24 15.62
CA SER A 201 4.36 -16.02 16.45
C SER A 201 4.15 -16.33 17.94
N GLY A 202 2.95 -16.79 18.34
CA GLY A 202 2.59 -16.97 19.75
C GLY A 202 2.18 -15.67 20.47
N GLY A 203 2.39 -14.50 19.84
CA GLY A 203 1.95 -13.20 20.38
C GLY A 203 0.43 -13.00 20.31
N VAL A 204 -0.09 -12.11 21.16
CA VAL A 204 -1.54 -11.80 21.25
C VAL A 204 -2.10 -11.37 19.89
N ASP A 205 -1.42 -10.49 19.15
CA ASP A 205 -1.90 -9.94 17.91
C ASP A 205 -2.08 -11.02 16.82
N SER A 206 -1.05 -11.85 16.62
CA SER A 206 -1.11 -12.94 15.64
C SER A 206 -2.15 -13.99 16.02
N SER A 207 -2.30 -14.28 17.32
CA SER A 207 -3.29 -15.23 17.83
C SER A 207 -4.72 -14.75 17.60
N ILE A 208 -5.01 -13.45 17.82
CA ILE A 208 -6.32 -12.86 17.55
C ILE A 208 -6.64 -12.94 16.03
N VAL A 209 -5.67 -12.59 15.17
CA VAL A 209 -5.87 -12.66 13.73
C VAL A 209 -6.19 -14.08 13.27
N VAL A 210 -5.42 -15.09 13.73
CA VAL A 210 -5.64 -16.49 13.38
C VAL A 210 -6.98 -17.01 13.94
N ALA A 211 -7.35 -16.64 15.16
CA ALA A 211 -8.65 -17.01 15.76
C ALA A 211 -9.82 -16.43 14.94
N LEU A 212 -9.72 -15.18 14.49
CA LEU A 212 -10.73 -14.56 13.63
C LEU A 212 -10.77 -15.21 12.23
N MET A 213 -9.62 -15.55 11.66
CA MET A 213 -9.57 -16.31 10.41
C MET A 213 -10.28 -17.65 10.55
N ALA A 214 -10.02 -18.40 11.62
CA ALA A 214 -10.68 -19.68 11.91
C ALA A 214 -12.20 -19.52 12.10
N LYS A 215 -12.65 -18.45 12.75
CA LYS A 215 -14.07 -18.12 12.92
C LYS A 215 -14.77 -17.79 11.60
N LEU A 216 -14.05 -17.24 10.63
CA LEU A 216 -14.57 -16.83 9.32
C LEU A 216 -14.46 -17.90 8.24
N SER A 217 -13.63 -18.93 8.44
CA SER A 217 -13.40 -20.02 7.48
C SER A 217 -14.17 -21.27 7.87
N ASN A 218 -14.64 -21.99 6.86
CA ASN A 218 -15.18 -23.36 7.02
C ASN A 218 -14.08 -24.44 6.97
N GLU A 219 -12.84 -24.06 6.63
CA GLU A 219 -11.70 -24.97 6.52
C GLU A 219 -10.63 -24.62 7.57
N PRO A 220 -9.80 -25.60 7.98
CA PRO A 220 -8.68 -25.34 8.88
C PRO A 220 -7.71 -24.30 8.31
N ILE A 221 -7.34 -23.33 9.13
CA ILE A 221 -6.36 -22.31 8.75
C ILE A 221 -4.95 -22.91 8.85
N ARG A 222 -4.17 -22.77 7.78
CA ARG A 222 -2.76 -23.15 7.78
C ARG A 222 -1.96 -22.06 8.49
N THR A 223 -1.23 -22.46 9.54
CA THR A 223 -0.36 -21.55 10.28
C THR A 223 1.10 -21.95 10.13
N PHE A 224 1.98 -20.95 10.17
CA PHE A 224 3.41 -21.11 10.09
C PHE A 224 4.07 -20.35 11.23
N SER A 225 5.01 -21.02 11.91
CA SER A 225 5.81 -20.40 12.98
C SER A 225 7.29 -20.64 12.70
N ILE A 226 8.12 -19.68 13.07
CA ILE A 226 9.58 -19.78 12.93
C ILE A 226 10.14 -19.95 14.31
N GLY A 227 10.87 -21.05 14.54
CA GLY A 227 11.62 -21.30 15.77
C GLY A 227 13.09 -20.97 15.58
N PHE A 228 13.75 -20.63 16.67
CA PHE A 228 15.18 -20.39 16.75
C PHE A 228 15.80 -21.33 17.77
N GLU A 229 17.07 -21.74 17.57
CA GLU A 229 17.80 -22.55 18.54
C GLU A 229 18.12 -21.77 19.82
N GLU A 230 18.29 -20.46 19.70
CA GLU A 230 18.50 -19.56 20.82
C GLU A 230 17.18 -19.25 21.53
N GLU A 231 17.05 -19.74 22.79
CA GLU A 231 15.84 -19.57 23.62
C GLU A 231 15.38 -18.09 23.72
N ALA A 232 16.33 -17.16 23.75
CA ALA A 232 16.01 -15.73 23.89
C ALA A 232 15.24 -15.16 22.69
N PHE A 233 15.25 -15.81 21.54
CA PHE A 233 14.57 -15.40 20.29
C PHE A 233 13.50 -16.39 19.84
N ASN A 234 13.37 -17.52 20.57
CA ASN A 234 12.41 -18.56 20.21
C ASN A 234 11.02 -18.20 20.72
N GLU A 235 10.09 -17.98 19.79
CA GLU A 235 8.67 -17.69 20.07
C GLU A 235 7.79 -18.96 19.98
N LEU A 236 8.38 -20.14 19.74
CA LEU A 236 7.66 -21.41 19.81
C LEU A 236 7.41 -21.75 21.28
N PRO A 237 6.16 -22.09 21.70
CA PRO A 237 5.84 -22.55 23.04
C PRO A 237 6.38 -23.92 23.33
#